data_9c84cbe3baaab33cda8c2daa99958d44
#
_entry.id   9c84cbe3baaab33cda8c2daa99958d44
#
_cell.length_a   1.000
_cell.length_b   1.000
_cell.length_c   1.000
_cell.angle_alpha   90.00
_cell.angle_beta   90.00
_cell.angle_gamma   90.00
#
_symmetry.space_group_name_H-M   'P 1'
#
loop_
_entity.id
_entity.type
_entity.pdbx_description
1 polymer ?
#
loop_
_entity_poly.entity_id
_entity_poly.type
_entity_poly.pdbx_seq_one_letter_code
_entity_poly.pdbx_strand_id
1 'polypeptide(L)'
;MIMKNQKSQWLALSMTALGIVLTLSTWFSTTSVAGEISVALTLNNSQIAWLTNAVQGGFVIGAMISSLFALADIWPIKWLLSFGAICVGLANLLILFDTNFAIAVASRLATGASLAIVYPTAMKYISTWFIKSRGLAMGILVGALTIGSAFPH
;
A
#
# COMPACT_ATOMS: atom_id res chain seq x y z
N MET A 1 -16.83 14.26 -25.02
CA MET A 1 -16.00 14.23 -23.78
C MET A 1 -16.92 14.60 -22.61
N ILE A 2 -17.39 13.61 -21.85
CA ILE A 2 -18.33 13.82 -20.73
C ILE A 2 -17.56 14.56 -19.64
N MET A 3 -17.89 15.81 -19.39
CA MET A 3 -17.37 16.54 -18.23
C MET A 3 -17.87 15.84 -16.97
N LYS A 4 -16.98 15.09 -16.32
CA LYS A 4 -17.29 14.47 -15.02
C LYS A 4 -17.64 15.57 -14.03
N ASN A 5 -18.79 15.43 -13.36
CA ASN A 5 -19.27 16.42 -12.40
C ASN A 5 -18.16 16.69 -11.35
N GLN A 6 -17.90 17.96 -11.05
CA GLN A 6 -16.87 18.38 -10.10
C GLN A 6 -17.02 17.69 -8.73
N LYS A 7 -18.26 17.54 -8.25
CA LYS A 7 -18.52 16.79 -6.99
C LYS A 7 -18.04 15.33 -7.06
N SER A 8 -18.23 14.66 -8.21
CA SER A 8 -17.77 13.27 -8.40
C SER A 8 -16.25 13.16 -8.46
N GLN A 9 -15.54 14.16 -8.96
CA GLN A 9 -14.06 14.19 -9.00
C GLN A 9 -13.49 14.27 -7.58
N TRP A 10 -14.01 15.18 -6.77
CA TRP A 10 -13.58 15.32 -5.37
C TRP A 10 -13.93 14.11 -4.52
N LEU A 11 -15.10 13.51 -4.74
CA LEU A 11 -15.48 12.26 -4.06
C LEU A 11 -14.51 11.12 -4.42
N ALA A 12 -14.20 10.95 -5.70
CA ALA A 12 -13.24 9.92 -6.14
C ALA A 12 -11.86 10.15 -5.51
N LEU A 13 -11.40 11.41 -5.45
CA LEU A 13 -10.14 11.77 -4.82
C LEU A 13 -10.13 11.47 -3.32
N SER A 14 -11.17 11.87 -2.59
CA SER A 14 -11.27 11.63 -1.15
C SER A 14 -11.31 10.15 -0.80
N MET A 15 -12.10 9.36 -1.53
CA MET A 15 -12.17 7.91 -1.32
C MET A 15 -10.83 7.22 -1.64
N THR A 16 -10.15 7.65 -2.71
CA THR A 16 -8.85 7.10 -3.08
C THR A 16 -7.77 7.50 -2.07
N ALA A 17 -7.76 8.76 -1.62
CA ALA A 17 -6.84 9.24 -0.60
C ALA A 17 -7.03 8.49 0.73
N LEU A 18 -8.28 8.27 1.16
CA LEU A 18 -8.57 7.46 2.36
C LEU A 18 -8.07 6.02 2.19
N GLY A 19 -8.31 5.40 1.04
CA GLY A 19 -7.80 4.07 0.72
C GLY A 19 -6.27 4.01 0.78
N ILE A 20 -5.56 5.03 0.29
CA ILE A 20 -4.11 5.13 0.40
C ILE A 20 -3.68 5.25 1.87
N VAL A 21 -4.30 6.13 2.67
CA VAL A 21 -3.98 6.25 4.10
C VAL A 21 -4.09 4.89 4.80
N LEU A 22 -5.21 4.19 4.60
CA LEU A 22 -5.46 2.90 5.24
C LEU A 22 -4.49 1.81 4.78
N THR A 23 -4.19 1.72 3.49
CA THR A 23 -3.26 0.71 2.97
C THR A 23 -1.81 1.02 3.32
N LEU A 24 -1.40 2.28 3.29
CA LEU A 24 -0.04 2.68 3.64
C LEU A 24 0.25 2.62 5.14
N SER A 25 -0.77 2.73 6.00
CA SER A 25 -0.58 2.51 7.44
C SER A 25 -0.05 1.10 7.75
N THR A 26 -0.35 0.10 6.91
CA THR A 26 0.21 -1.25 7.06
C THR A 26 1.71 -1.34 6.79
N TRP A 27 2.30 -0.37 6.08
CA TRP A 27 3.74 -0.34 5.81
C TRP A 27 4.56 -0.32 7.10
N PHE A 28 4.20 0.54 8.04
CA PHE A 28 4.90 0.72 9.31
C PHE A 28 4.22 0.02 10.50
N SER A 29 3.12 -0.69 10.29
CA SER A 29 2.38 -1.36 11.36
C SER A 29 3.26 -2.28 12.22
N THR A 30 4.14 -3.05 11.58
CA THR A 30 5.06 -3.96 12.30
C THR A 30 6.13 -3.19 13.10
N THR A 31 6.58 -2.03 12.60
CA THR A 31 7.57 -1.22 13.32
C THR A 31 6.97 -0.65 14.61
N SER A 32 5.70 -0.25 14.57
CA SER A 32 5.00 0.32 15.74
C SER A 32 4.79 -0.71 16.85
N VAL A 33 4.61 -1.97 16.52
CA VAL A 33 4.44 -3.09 17.46
C VAL A 33 5.67 -4.02 17.50
N ALA A 34 6.83 -3.53 17.05
CA ALA A 34 8.05 -4.33 16.95
C ALA A 34 8.49 -4.91 18.30
N GLY A 35 8.30 -4.17 19.40
CA GLY A 35 8.59 -4.64 20.75
C GLY A 35 7.73 -5.85 21.14
N GLU A 36 6.43 -5.80 20.88
CA GLU A 36 5.50 -6.89 21.18
C GLU A 36 5.77 -8.12 20.31
N ILE A 37 6.00 -7.91 19.01
CA ILE A 37 6.35 -9.00 18.08
C ILE A 37 7.68 -9.63 18.46
N SER A 38 8.67 -8.84 18.89
CA SER A 38 9.98 -9.35 19.30
C SER A 38 9.88 -10.28 20.51
N VAL A 39 9.02 -9.96 21.47
CA VAL A 39 8.77 -10.80 22.63
C VAL A 39 7.99 -12.06 22.24
N ALA A 40 6.91 -11.90 21.46
CA ALA A 40 6.04 -13.01 21.06
C ALA A 40 6.77 -14.07 20.20
N LEU A 41 7.65 -13.62 19.30
CA LEU A 41 8.42 -14.49 18.40
C LEU A 41 9.86 -14.74 18.88
N THR A 42 10.26 -14.22 20.05
CA THR A 42 11.63 -14.32 20.58
C THR A 42 12.70 -13.85 19.58
N LEU A 43 12.44 -12.70 18.93
CA LEU A 43 13.29 -12.19 17.85
C LEU A 43 14.48 -11.39 18.38
N ASN A 44 15.61 -11.53 17.70
CA ASN A 44 16.75 -10.64 17.90
C ASN A 44 16.64 -9.36 17.05
N ASN A 45 17.48 -8.34 17.34
CA ASN A 45 17.45 -7.05 16.66
C ASN A 45 17.62 -7.17 15.13
N SER A 46 18.40 -8.12 14.65
CA SER A 46 18.60 -8.35 13.22
C SER A 46 17.31 -8.88 12.57
N GLN A 47 16.59 -9.76 13.23
CA GLN A 47 15.33 -10.31 12.73
C GLN A 47 14.23 -9.24 12.68
N ILE A 48 14.17 -8.34 13.67
CA ILE A 48 13.25 -7.19 13.64
C ILE A 48 13.56 -6.27 12.45
N ALA A 49 14.83 -5.97 12.20
CA ALA A 49 15.26 -5.19 11.04
C ALA A 49 14.87 -5.88 9.72
N TRP A 50 14.94 -7.20 9.64
CA TRP A 50 14.49 -7.96 8.47
C TRP A 50 12.98 -7.83 8.24
N LEU A 51 12.16 -7.85 9.28
CA LEU A 51 10.70 -7.65 9.14
C LEU A 51 10.36 -6.28 8.55
N THR A 52 11.08 -5.24 8.99
CA THR A 52 10.89 -3.89 8.46
C THR A 52 11.36 -3.78 7.00
N ASN A 53 12.54 -4.33 6.69
CA ASN A 53 13.12 -4.25 5.35
C ASN A 53 12.40 -5.16 4.34
N ALA A 54 11.76 -6.24 4.80
CA ALA A 54 11.01 -7.15 3.93
C ALA A 54 9.87 -6.44 3.18
N VAL A 55 9.18 -5.47 3.80
CA VAL A 55 8.14 -4.69 3.10
C VAL A 55 8.76 -3.90 1.95
N GLN A 56 9.91 -3.27 2.18
CA GLN A 56 10.62 -2.50 1.15
C GLN A 56 11.06 -3.41 0.00
N GLY A 57 11.65 -4.57 0.33
CA GLY A 57 12.04 -5.58 -0.65
C GLY A 57 10.84 -6.08 -1.46
N GLY A 58 9.74 -6.40 -0.79
CA GLY A 58 8.49 -6.78 -1.43
C GLY A 58 7.95 -5.71 -2.35
N PHE A 59 8.00 -4.44 -1.93
CA PHE A 59 7.56 -3.31 -2.76
C PHE A 59 8.40 -3.19 -4.04
N VAL A 60 9.72 -3.31 -3.95
CA VAL A 60 10.60 -3.28 -5.13
C VAL A 60 10.27 -4.42 -6.09
N ILE A 61 10.16 -5.65 -5.58
CA ILE A 61 9.81 -6.82 -6.40
C ILE A 61 8.43 -6.64 -7.04
N GLY A 62 7.44 -6.23 -6.28
CA GLY A 62 6.08 -5.99 -6.77
C GLY A 62 6.01 -4.88 -7.82
N ALA A 63 6.77 -3.80 -7.64
CA ALA A 63 6.88 -2.71 -8.61
C ALA A 63 7.53 -3.18 -9.93
N MET A 64 8.59 -3.99 -9.84
CA MET A 64 9.22 -4.58 -11.02
C MET A 64 8.25 -5.49 -11.77
N ILE A 65 7.57 -6.39 -11.08
CA ILE A 65 6.57 -7.29 -11.68
C ILE A 65 5.43 -6.47 -12.30
N SER A 66 4.87 -5.51 -11.56
CA SER A 66 3.79 -4.65 -12.06
C SER A 66 4.18 -3.87 -13.31
N SER A 67 5.43 -3.40 -13.37
CA SER A 67 5.97 -2.68 -14.52
C SER A 67 6.22 -3.59 -15.72
N LEU A 68 6.86 -4.75 -15.51
CA LEU A 68 7.17 -5.71 -16.57
C LEU A 68 5.91 -6.23 -17.27
N PHE A 69 4.86 -6.49 -16.50
CA PHE A 69 3.57 -6.97 -17.04
C PHE A 69 2.60 -5.84 -17.36
N ALA A 70 3.00 -4.58 -17.21
CA ALA A 70 2.15 -3.41 -17.44
C ALA A 70 0.75 -3.56 -16.79
N LEU A 71 0.68 -4.08 -15.57
CA LEU A 71 -0.58 -4.47 -14.92
C LEU A 71 -1.61 -3.34 -14.89
N ALA A 72 -1.17 -2.12 -14.62
CA ALA A 72 -2.03 -0.95 -14.60
C ALA A 72 -2.55 -0.52 -16.00
N ASP A 73 -2.00 -1.06 -17.09
CA ASP A 73 -2.43 -0.78 -18.46
C ASP A 73 -3.38 -1.84 -19.00
N ILE A 74 -3.19 -3.10 -18.58
CA ILE A 74 -3.94 -4.26 -19.07
C ILE A 74 -5.22 -4.48 -18.25
N TRP A 75 -5.15 -4.31 -16.92
CA TRP A 75 -6.27 -4.60 -16.04
C TRP A 75 -7.12 -3.37 -15.74
N PRO A 76 -8.44 -3.53 -15.56
CA PRO A 76 -9.30 -2.43 -15.15
C PRO A 76 -8.85 -1.87 -13.81
N ILE A 77 -8.55 -0.57 -13.77
CA ILE A 77 -7.94 0.13 -12.61
C ILE A 77 -8.69 -0.16 -11.29
N LYS A 78 -10.04 -0.19 -11.33
CA LYS A 78 -10.87 -0.44 -10.14
C LYS A 78 -10.60 -1.82 -9.53
N TRP A 79 -10.54 -2.85 -10.37
CA TRP A 79 -10.27 -4.21 -9.93
C TRP A 79 -8.86 -4.36 -9.38
N LEU A 80 -7.89 -3.72 -10.03
CA LEU A 80 -6.49 -3.76 -9.60
C LEU A 80 -6.31 -3.07 -8.23
N LEU A 81 -6.97 -1.92 -8.01
CA LEU A 81 -6.97 -1.23 -6.72
C LEU A 81 -7.62 -2.08 -5.62
N SER A 82 -8.80 -2.64 -5.88
CA SER A 82 -9.52 -3.46 -4.89
C SER A 82 -8.75 -4.72 -4.55
N PHE A 83 -8.24 -5.42 -5.56
CA PHE A 83 -7.44 -6.62 -5.38
C PHE A 83 -6.17 -6.34 -4.57
N GLY A 84 -5.42 -5.29 -4.96
CA GLY A 84 -4.22 -4.89 -4.23
C GLY A 84 -4.50 -4.55 -2.77
N ALA A 85 -5.57 -3.78 -2.50
CA ALA A 85 -5.95 -3.43 -1.13
C ALA A 85 -6.35 -4.65 -0.29
N ILE A 86 -7.11 -5.59 -0.87
CA ILE A 86 -7.47 -6.86 -0.20
C ILE A 86 -6.21 -7.68 0.10
N CYS A 87 -5.30 -7.81 -0.87
CA CYS A 87 -4.05 -8.53 -0.68
C CYS A 87 -3.18 -7.90 0.43
N VAL A 88 -3.09 -6.56 0.48
CA VAL A 88 -2.42 -5.85 1.58
C VAL A 88 -3.02 -6.24 2.94
N GLY A 89 -4.35 -6.18 3.06
CA GLY A 89 -5.06 -6.52 4.29
C GLY A 89 -4.81 -7.97 4.71
N LEU A 90 -5.00 -8.91 3.80
CA LEU A 90 -4.82 -10.34 4.06
C LEU A 90 -3.36 -10.67 4.41
N ALA A 91 -2.41 -10.14 3.65
CA ALA A 91 -0.99 -10.37 3.93
C ALA A 91 -0.59 -9.81 5.31
N ASN A 92 -1.10 -8.64 5.68
CA ASN A 92 -0.81 -8.05 6.99
C ASN A 92 -1.47 -8.82 8.14
N LEU A 93 -2.65 -9.42 7.92
CA LEU A 93 -3.33 -10.24 8.91
C LEU A 93 -2.61 -11.57 9.18
N LEU A 94 -1.86 -12.12 8.24
CA LEU A 94 -1.14 -13.39 8.43
C LEU A 94 -0.16 -13.34 9.60
N ILE A 95 0.40 -12.18 9.91
CA ILE A 95 1.29 -12.00 11.08
C ILE A 95 0.61 -12.32 12.42
N LEU A 96 -0.72 -12.18 12.51
CA LEU A 96 -1.48 -12.39 13.73
C LEU A 96 -1.74 -13.87 14.03
N PHE A 97 -1.65 -14.73 13.02
CA PHE A 97 -2.03 -16.14 13.12
C PHE A 97 -0.85 -17.09 13.24
N ASP A 98 0.38 -16.61 13.06
CA ASP A 98 1.54 -17.48 13.07
C ASP A 98 2.68 -16.91 13.91
N THR A 99 3.34 -17.81 14.65
CA THR A 99 4.50 -17.51 15.50
C THR A 99 5.84 -17.80 14.80
N ASN A 100 5.83 -18.09 13.48
CA ASN A 100 7.03 -18.43 12.73
C ASN A 100 7.62 -17.18 12.04
N PHE A 101 8.89 -16.89 12.34
CA PHE A 101 9.63 -15.78 11.73
C PHE A 101 9.62 -15.80 10.19
N ALA A 102 9.76 -16.96 9.56
CA ALA A 102 9.77 -17.06 8.09
C ALA A 102 8.42 -16.66 7.49
N ILE A 103 7.31 -17.04 8.12
CA ILE A 103 5.96 -16.63 7.67
C ILE A 103 5.75 -15.14 7.91
N ALA A 104 6.23 -14.59 9.02
CA ALA A 104 6.19 -13.16 9.26
C ALA A 104 6.95 -12.37 8.18
N VAL A 105 8.16 -12.80 7.80
CA VAL A 105 8.92 -12.18 6.70
C VAL A 105 8.18 -12.32 5.37
N ALA A 106 7.64 -13.49 5.06
CA ALA A 106 6.89 -13.71 3.81
C ALA A 106 5.63 -12.83 3.75
N SER A 107 4.90 -12.66 4.86
CA SER A 107 3.74 -11.77 4.93
C SER A 107 4.13 -10.30 4.70
N ARG A 108 5.28 -9.87 5.24
CA ARG A 108 5.81 -8.51 5.01
C ARG A 108 6.22 -8.28 3.56
N LEU A 109 6.89 -9.26 2.93
CA LEU A 109 7.18 -9.22 1.49
C LEU A 109 5.89 -9.13 0.66
N ALA A 110 4.89 -9.96 0.96
CA ALA A 110 3.60 -9.94 0.27
C ALA A 110 2.86 -8.60 0.47
N THR A 111 2.88 -8.03 1.68
CA THR A 111 2.33 -6.70 1.97
C THR A 111 2.99 -5.64 1.07
N GLY A 112 4.31 -5.60 1.01
CA GLY A 112 5.05 -4.66 0.18
C GLY A 112 4.75 -4.82 -1.31
N ALA A 113 4.76 -6.05 -1.82
CA ALA A 113 4.44 -6.35 -3.22
C ALA A 113 3.02 -5.90 -3.60
N SER A 114 2.05 -6.10 -2.70
CA SER A 114 0.67 -5.65 -2.90
C SER A 114 0.54 -4.13 -2.89
N LEU A 115 1.25 -3.42 -2.00
CA LEU A 115 1.30 -1.96 -1.96
C LEU A 115 1.87 -1.35 -3.24
N ALA A 116 2.84 -2.03 -3.87
CA ALA A 116 3.42 -1.61 -5.14
C ALA A 116 2.38 -1.62 -6.30
N ILE A 117 1.32 -2.40 -6.17
CA ILE A 117 0.20 -2.39 -7.12
C ILE A 117 -0.76 -1.24 -6.80
N VAL A 118 -1.05 -1.01 -5.52
CA VAL A 118 -2.08 -0.04 -5.08
C VAL A 118 -1.68 1.39 -5.41
N TYR A 119 -0.51 1.83 -4.98
CA TYR A 119 -0.13 3.24 -5.03
C TYR A 119 0.00 3.80 -6.46
N PRO A 120 0.76 3.20 -7.38
CA PRO A 120 0.85 3.70 -8.76
C PRO A 120 -0.49 3.64 -9.50
N THR A 121 -1.29 2.60 -9.23
CA THR A 121 -2.63 2.44 -9.81
C THR A 121 -3.58 3.52 -9.32
N ALA A 122 -3.52 3.91 -8.05
CA ALA A 122 -4.30 5.02 -7.50
C ALA A 122 -3.91 6.36 -8.15
N MET A 123 -2.62 6.61 -8.33
CA MET A 123 -2.12 7.80 -9.02
C MET A 123 -2.64 7.85 -10.47
N LYS A 124 -2.55 6.73 -11.19
CA LYS A 124 -3.10 6.60 -12.53
C LYS A 124 -4.62 6.83 -12.55
N TYR A 125 -5.35 6.23 -11.61
CA TYR A 125 -6.80 6.41 -11.51
C TYR A 125 -7.19 7.89 -11.35
N ILE A 126 -6.60 8.60 -10.41
CA ILE A 126 -6.90 10.00 -10.15
C ILE A 126 -6.46 10.89 -11.31
N SER A 127 -5.38 10.57 -12.01
CA SER A 127 -4.95 11.33 -13.19
C SER A 127 -5.99 11.31 -14.32
N THR A 128 -6.85 10.30 -14.39
CA THR A 128 -7.94 10.24 -15.37
C THR A 128 -9.15 11.12 -15.01
N TRP A 129 -9.25 11.51 -13.73
CA TRP A 129 -10.33 12.37 -13.24
C TRP A 129 -9.97 13.85 -13.27
N PHE A 130 -8.71 14.19 -13.04
CA PHE A 130 -8.22 15.57 -12.95
C PHE A 130 -7.29 15.89 -14.13
N ILE A 131 -7.77 16.70 -15.08
CA ILE A 131 -6.98 17.14 -16.23
C ILE A 131 -6.34 18.50 -15.94
N LYS A 132 -7.15 19.50 -15.51
CA LYS A 132 -6.66 20.87 -15.27
C LYS A 132 -5.92 21.05 -13.95
N SER A 133 -6.35 20.34 -12.88
CA SER A 133 -5.78 20.43 -11.51
C SER A 133 -5.07 19.15 -11.10
N ARG A 134 -4.41 18.47 -12.06
CA ARG A 134 -3.71 17.20 -11.84
C ARG A 134 -2.66 17.32 -10.73
N GLY A 135 -1.86 18.39 -10.73
CA GLY A 135 -0.82 18.60 -9.71
C GLY A 135 -1.38 18.68 -8.29
N LEU A 136 -2.50 19.39 -8.07
CA LEU A 136 -3.16 19.45 -6.77
C LEU A 136 -3.67 18.07 -6.34
N ALA A 137 -4.34 17.35 -7.24
CA ALA A 137 -4.86 16.02 -6.93
C ALA A 137 -3.75 15.03 -6.59
N MET A 138 -2.62 15.07 -7.32
CA MET A 138 -1.44 14.27 -7.02
C MET A 138 -0.79 14.65 -5.69
N GLY A 139 -0.69 15.96 -5.40
CA GLY A 139 -0.20 16.45 -4.11
C GLY A 139 -1.02 15.96 -2.93
N ILE A 140 -2.35 15.91 -3.06
CA ILE A 140 -3.24 15.34 -2.03
C ILE A 140 -2.98 13.84 -1.84
N LEU A 141 -2.77 13.07 -2.90
CA LEU A 141 -2.44 11.64 -2.78
C LEU A 141 -1.07 11.40 -2.15
N VAL A 142 -0.07 12.23 -2.47
CA VAL A 142 1.24 12.18 -1.81
C VAL A 142 1.11 12.56 -0.34
N GLY A 143 0.31 13.58 -0.01
CA GLY A 143 -0.01 13.94 1.37
C GLY A 143 -0.71 12.79 2.12
N ALA A 144 -1.66 12.10 1.47
CA ALA A 144 -2.32 10.93 2.03
C ALA A 144 -1.34 9.78 2.29
N LEU A 145 -0.37 9.55 1.39
CA LEU A 145 0.72 8.59 1.59
C LEU A 145 1.52 8.94 2.86
N THR A 146 1.93 10.20 2.99
CA THR A 146 2.71 10.67 4.14
C THR A 146 1.92 10.49 5.45
N ILE A 147 0.64 10.86 5.47
CA ILE A 147 -0.24 10.66 6.63
C ILE A 147 -0.36 9.17 6.96
N GLY A 148 -0.62 8.32 5.94
CA GLY A 148 -0.74 6.88 6.12
C GLY A 148 0.53 6.25 6.70
N SER A 149 1.71 6.70 6.27
CA SER A 149 2.98 6.22 6.79
C SER A 149 3.29 6.70 8.21
N ALA A 150 2.78 7.87 8.61
CA ALA A 150 2.98 8.42 9.94
C ALA A 150 1.94 7.91 10.96
N PHE A 151 0.78 7.43 10.51
CA PHE A 151 -0.35 7.05 11.36
C PHE A 151 -0.04 5.95 12.39
N PRO A 152 0.82 4.94 12.12
CA PRO A 152 1.15 3.91 13.08
C PRO A 152 2.10 4.35 14.21
N HIS A 153 2.70 5.52 14.11
CA HIS A 153 3.64 6.07 15.09
C HIS A 153 2.95 7.03 16.06
#